data_966454d0349c516b20d91b7144ed2485
#
_entry.id   966454d0349c516b20d91b7144ed2485
#
_cell.length_a   1.000
_cell.length_b   1.000
_cell.length_c   1.000
_cell.angle_alpha   90.00
_cell.angle_beta   90.00
_cell.angle_gamma   90.00
#
_symmetry.space_group_name_H-M   'P 1'
#
loop_
_entity.id
_entity.type
_entity.pdbx_description
1 polymer ?
#
loop_
_entity_poly.entity_id
_entity_poly.type
_entity_poly.pdbx_seq_one_letter_code
_entity_poly.pdbx_strand_id
1 'polypeptide(L)'
;MYLADHLGGGPAIRQLVQDSATGGLGVQNLALSPVSGQAGKIGRTMGEIFANFSIAATIDSDQGIYGYSNLVLNPTCGGSTFCRIQSADTNSNWATPWSSTGHTMEGWGIRSFQFTPGGSSPAPLTLRVTSDVSNFDGVLVYKSTADGLWSVQDLDFTNNVATGLIQGFGNLTDEVHAIVWYASAIGDCDYTSCGPSYPQGTIDIEAARITSPATMILNGTTLSDRDGDGVDDTAQANYSILSNAFFEDLDVEIVVRDS
;
A
#
# COMPACT_ATOMS: atom_id res chain seq x y z
N MET A 1 6.19 -20.70 8.33
CA MET A 1 5.38 -20.54 9.54
C MET A 1 4.00 -19.98 9.27
N TYR A 2 3.83 -18.86 8.55
CA TYR A 2 2.53 -18.28 8.24
C TYR A 2 1.52 -19.27 7.66
N LEU A 3 1.89 -20.01 6.62
CA LEU A 3 1.05 -21.04 6.01
C LEU A 3 0.67 -22.15 7.01
N ALA A 4 1.62 -22.59 7.84
CA ALA A 4 1.32 -23.60 8.86
C ALA A 4 0.32 -23.08 9.89
N ASP A 5 0.51 -21.86 10.36
CA ASP A 5 -0.34 -21.27 11.40
C ASP A 5 -1.79 -21.11 10.95
N HIS A 6 -2.01 -20.69 9.72
CA HIS A 6 -3.33 -20.36 9.20
C HIS A 6 -4.02 -21.48 8.41
N LEU A 7 -3.29 -22.47 7.92
CA LEU A 7 -3.83 -23.53 7.03
C LEU A 7 -3.88 -24.93 7.65
N GLY A 8 -3.64 -25.08 8.95
CA GLY A 8 -3.82 -26.36 9.65
C GLY A 8 -2.53 -27.08 10.02
N GLY A 9 -1.43 -26.36 10.21
CA GLY A 9 -0.20 -26.88 10.82
C GLY A 9 0.58 -27.86 9.94
N GLY A 10 1.08 -28.92 10.57
CA GLY A 10 1.90 -29.93 9.90
C GLY A 10 1.24 -30.63 8.69
N PRO A 11 -0.04 -30.99 8.73
CA PRO A 11 -0.74 -31.51 7.56
C PRO A 11 -0.71 -30.61 6.34
N ALA A 12 -0.90 -29.29 6.52
CA ALA A 12 -0.83 -28.31 5.43
C ALA A 12 0.59 -28.24 4.82
N ILE A 13 1.61 -28.23 5.65
CA ILE A 13 3.00 -28.25 5.17
C ILE A 13 3.32 -29.54 4.43
N ARG A 14 2.83 -30.70 4.92
CA ARG A 14 3.01 -31.98 4.21
C ARG A 14 2.37 -31.93 2.83
N GLN A 15 1.17 -31.37 2.71
CA GLN A 15 0.48 -31.22 1.44
C GLN A 15 1.30 -30.33 0.47
N LEU A 16 1.82 -29.19 0.95
CA LEU A 16 2.66 -28.30 0.16
C LEU A 16 3.90 -29.03 -0.41
N VAL A 17 4.55 -29.85 0.42
CA VAL A 17 5.74 -30.62 0.00
C VAL A 17 5.38 -31.74 -0.98
N GLN A 18 4.15 -32.27 -0.93
CA GLN A 18 3.68 -33.32 -1.82
C GLN A 18 3.02 -32.79 -3.09
N ASP A 19 2.75 -31.47 -3.19
CA ASP A 19 2.21 -30.85 -4.40
C ASP A 19 3.26 -30.97 -5.53
N SER A 20 2.80 -31.30 -6.72
CA SER A 20 3.65 -31.33 -7.90
C SER A 20 3.98 -29.92 -8.42
N ALA A 21 3.17 -28.92 -8.07
CA ALA A 21 3.44 -27.51 -8.36
C ALA A 21 4.46 -26.95 -7.35
N THR A 22 5.37 -26.14 -7.84
CA THR A 22 6.41 -25.50 -7.03
C THR A 22 6.18 -24.00 -6.89
N GLY A 23 6.94 -23.35 -5.99
CA GLY A 23 6.89 -21.90 -5.81
C GLY A 23 5.53 -21.36 -5.43
N GLY A 24 5.16 -20.21 -6.01
CA GLY A 24 3.91 -19.52 -5.69
C GLY A 24 2.66 -20.31 -6.08
N LEU A 25 2.74 -21.13 -7.12
CA LEU A 25 1.61 -21.96 -7.54
C LEU A 25 1.28 -23.04 -6.49
N GLY A 26 2.27 -23.71 -5.92
CA GLY A 26 2.08 -24.67 -4.84
C GLY A 26 1.46 -24.03 -3.59
N VAL A 27 1.89 -22.80 -3.25
CA VAL A 27 1.32 -22.02 -2.14
C VAL A 27 -0.15 -21.69 -2.42
N GLN A 28 -0.48 -21.25 -3.64
CA GLN A 28 -1.86 -20.93 -4.03
C GLN A 28 -2.74 -22.19 -4.00
N ASN A 29 -2.27 -23.31 -4.51
CA ASN A 29 -2.99 -24.59 -4.46
C ASN A 29 -3.27 -25.00 -3.02
N LEU A 30 -2.29 -24.88 -2.12
CA LEU A 30 -2.47 -25.17 -0.71
C LEU A 30 -3.54 -24.25 -0.08
N ALA A 31 -3.52 -22.96 -0.37
CA ALA A 31 -4.49 -22.00 0.19
C ALA A 31 -5.92 -22.28 -0.29
N LEU A 32 -6.09 -22.83 -1.47
CA LEU A 32 -7.38 -23.22 -2.06
C LEU A 32 -7.80 -24.65 -1.70
N SER A 33 -6.93 -25.44 -1.07
CA SER A 33 -7.19 -26.85 -0.79
C SER A 33 -8.35 -27.07 0.19
N PRO A 34 -9.37 -27.88 -0.17
CA PRO A 34 -10.46 -28.22 0.73
C PRO A 34 -10.01 -29.10 1.92
N VAL A 35 -8.85 -29.76 1.83
CA VAL A 35 -8.32 -30.61 2.90
C VAL A 35 -7.88 -29.81 4.11
N SER A 36 -7.48 -28.56 3.93
CA SER A 36 -7.09 -27.67 5.04
C SER A 36 -8.29 -27.25 5.91
N GLY A 37 -9.52 -27.36 5.42
CA GLY A 37 -10.71 -26.80 6.04
C GLY A 37 -10.70 -25.28 6.15
N GLN A 38 -9.68 -24.63 5.58
CA GLN A 38 -9.40 -23.20 5.65
C GLN A 38 -9.29 -22.58 4.26
N ALA A 39 -9.92 -23.20 3.25
CA ALA A 39 -9.85 -22.77 1.86
C ALA A 39 -10.17 -21.29 1.70
N GLY A 40 -9.24 -20.53 1.09
CA GLY A 40 -9.37 -19.10 0.86
C GLY A 40 -9.24 -18.20 2.09
N LYS A 41 -8.92 -18.74 3.28
CA LYS A 41 -8.80 -17.95 4.51
C LYS A 41 -7.73 -16.86 4.42
N ILE A 42 -6.59 -17.18 3.82
CA ILE A 42 -5.46 -16.25 3.69
C ILE A 42 -5.35 -15.64 2.29
N GLY A 43 -6.38 -15.75 1.47
CA GLY A 43 -6.41 -15.30 0.08
C GLY A 43 -6.66 -16.45 -0.89
N ARG A 44 -7.03 -16.11 -2.11
CA ARG A 44 -7.33 -17.06 -3.20
C ARG A 44 -6.34 -16.99 -4.34
N THR A 45 -5.66 -15.87 -4.47
CA THR A 45 -4.57 -15.65 -5.43
C THR A 45 -3.24 -15.55 -4.69
N MET A 46 -2.14 -15.77 -5.39
CA MET A 46 -0.82 -15.58 -4.79
C MET A 46 -0.61 -14.14 -4.31
N GLY A 47 -1.14 -13.15 -5.04
CA GLY A 47 -1.09 -11.74 -4.65
C GLY A 47 -1.78 -11.49 -3.31
N GLU A 48 -3.03 -11.95 -3.14
CA GLU A 48 -3.76 -11.83 -1.87
C GLU A 48 -3.06 -12.56 -0.71
N ILE A 49 -2.55 -13.76 -0.97
CA ILE A 49 -1.81 -14.54 0.05
C ILE A 49 -0.55 -13.78 0.47
N PHE A 50 0.17 -13.23 -0.50
CA PHE A 50 1.40 -12.50 -0.26
C PHE A 50 1.15 -11.17 0.45
N ALA A 51 0.09 -10.44 0.10
CA ALA A 51 -0.36 -9.24 0.80
C ALA A 51 -0.62 -9.54 2.28
N ASN A 52 -1.44 -10.54 2.58
CA ASN A 52 -1.78 -10.93 3.95
C ASN A 52 -0.55 -11.40 4.74
N PHE A 53 0.34 -12.16 4.11
CA PHE A 53 1.62 -12.53 4.71
C PHE A 53 2.49 -11.30 5.00
N SER A 54 2.58 -10.36 4.08
CA SER A 54 3.40 -9.14 4.22
C SER A 54 2.89 -8.26 5.37
N ILE A 55 1.57 -8.13 5.51
CA ILE A 55 0.93 -7.45 6.63
C ILE A 55 1.28 -8.17 7.94
N ALA A 56 1.02 -9.48 8.03
CA ALA A 56 1.31 -10.27 9.24
C ALA A 56 2.78 -10.18 9.65
N ALA A 57 3.70 -10.25 8.68
CA ALA A 57 5.12 -10.17 8.94
C ALA A 57 5.61 -8.76 9.34
N THR A 58 4.82 -7.73 9.03
CA THR A 58 5.15 -6.34 9.38
C THR A 58 4.58 -5.93 10.73
N ILE A 59 3.29 -6.18 10.98
CA ILE A 59 2.62 -5.67 12.18
C ILE A 59 2.47 -6.73 13.29
N ASP A 60 2.43 -8.03 12.93
CA ASP A 60 2.21 -9.15 13.86
C ASP A 60 1.05 -8.87 14.83
N SER A 61 -0.11 -8.64 14.26
CA SER A 61 -1.33 -8.33 15.01
C SER A 61 -1.98 -9.61 15.53
N ASP A 62 -2.67 -9.52 16.64
CA ASP A 62 -3.57 -10.58 17.12
C ASP A 62 -4.91 -10.67 16.35
N GLN A 63 -5.08 -9.82 15.33
CA GLN A 63 -6.28 -9.76 14.48
C GLN A 63 -6.22 -10.79 13.34
N GLY A 64 -6.88 -11.93 13.53
CA GLY A 64 -7.17 -12.88 12.46
C GLY A 64 -5.94 -13.35 11.68
N ILE A 65 -5.86 -13.00 10.39
CA ILE A 65 -4.77 -13.43 9.49
C ILE A 65 -3.56 -12.50 9.49
N TYR A 66 -3.59 -11.40 10.22
CA TYR A 66 -2.53 -10.37 10.23
C TYR A 66 -1.49 -10.58 11.31
N GLY A 67 -1.37 -11.78 11.85
CA GLY A 67 -0.38 -12.14 12.85
C GLY A 67 -0.18 -13.64 12.96
N TYR A 68 0.41 -14.08 14.04
CA TYR A 68 0.76 -15.48 14.30
C TYR A 68 0.20 -15.93 15.65
N SER A 69 -0.54 -17.04 15.64
CA SER A 69 -1.19 -17.56 16.86
C SER A 69 -0.20 -18.15 17.87
N ASN A 70 0.91 -18.69 17.37
CA ASN A 70 1.88 -19.45 18.17
C ASN A 70 3.30 -18.88 18.13
N LEU A 71 3.47 -17.70 17.53
CA LEU A 71 4.75 -17.03 17.41
C LEU A 71 4.53 -15.54 17.55
N VAL A 72 5.25 -14.90 18.45
CA VAL A 72 5.34 -13.45 18.54
C VAL A 72 6.62 -13.03 17.82
N LEU A 73 6.48 -12.23 16.77
CA LEU A 73 7.64 -11.68 16.07
C LEU A 73 8.24 -10.56 16.89
N ASN A 74 9.56 -10.60 17.07
CA ASN A 74 10.26 -9.51 17.74
C ASN A 74 10.16 -8.22 16.91
N PRO A 75 9.71 -7.09 17.47
CA PRO A 75 9.63 -5.82 16.74
C PRO A 75 11.00 -5.30 16.29
N THR A 76 12.08 -5.78 16.88
CA THR A 76 13.45 -5.42 16.50
C THR A 76 14.29 -6.68 16.28
N CYS A 77 15.09 -6.70 15.22
CA CYS A 77 15.93 -7.87 14.87
C CYS A 77 17.19 -8.03 15.73
N GLY A 78 17.25 -7.44 16.90
CA GLY A 78 18.40 -7.48 17.80
C GLY A 78 18.70 -8.87 18.39
N GLY A 79 19.26 -9.77 17.56
CA GLY A 79 19.67 -11.11 18.01
C GLY A 79 18.56 -12.16 18.06
N SER A 80 17.35 -11.86 17.60
CA SER A 80 16.24 -12.81 17.51
C SER A 80 16.24 -13.51 16.15
N THR A 81 15.88 -14.79 16.15
CA THR A 81 15.74 -15.59 14.92
C THR A 81 14.49 -15.24 14.13
N PHE A 82 13.47 -14.70 14.80
CA PHE A 82 12.18 -14.33 14.21
C PHE A 82 11.87 -12.89 14.56
N CYS A 83 11.86 -12.02 13.56
CA CYS A 83 11.54 -10.61 13.72
C CYS A 83 10.54 -10.15 12.65
N ARG A 84 9.84 -9.05 12.94
CA ARG A 84 9.00 -8.35 11.97
C ARG A 84 9.83 -7.86 10.79
N ILE A 85 9.20 -7.66 9.65
CA ILE A 85 9.81 -6.92 8.55
C ILE A 85 10.11 -5.51 9.06
N GLN A 86 11.39 -5.15 9.02
CA GLN A 86 11.81 -3.82 9.45
C GLN A 86 11.45 -2.80 8.37
N SER A 87 10.97 -1.63 8.79
CA SER A 87 10.75 -0.53 7.87
C SER A 87 12.07 -0.14 7.21
N ALA A 88 12.05 -0.03 5.89
CA ALA A 88 13.19 0.45 5.10
C ALA A 88 13.53 1.89 5.49
N ASP A 89 12.46 2.65 5.82
CA ASP A 89 12.58 4.02 6.31
C ASP A 89 11.43 4.37 7.25
N THR A 90 11.65 5.36 8.12
CA THR A 90 10.62 5.82 9.07
C THR A 90 10.57 7.35 9.07
N ASN A 91 9.36 7.92 9.18
CA ASN A 91 9.21 9.35 9.36
C ASN A 91 8.28 9.69 10.52
N SER A 92 8.76 10.57 11.38
CA SER A 92 8.01 11.22 12.45
C SER A 92 8.16 12.74 12.45
N ASN A 93 8.95 13.30 11.52
CA ASN A 93 9.17 14.74 11.38
C ASN A 93 8.44 15.27 10.14
N TRP A 94 7.47 16.11 10.34
CA TRP A 94 6.57 16.64 9.32
C TRP A 94 6.76 18.15 9.06
N ALA A 95 7.91 18.68 9.36
CA ALA A 95 8.22 20.09 9.06
C ALA A 95 8.23 20.37 7.55
N THR A 96 8.55 19.33 6.75
CA THR A 96 8.52 19.35 5.28
C THR A 96 7.93 18.04 4.78
N PRO A 97 7.45 17.97 3.52
CA PRO A 97 7.18 16.70 2.86
C PRO A 97 8.40 15.77 2.94
N TRP A 98 8.14 14.50 3.11
CA TRP A 98 9.17 13.46 3.22
C TRP A 98 9.23 12.65 1.94
N SER A 99 10.41 12.21 1.57
CA SER A 99 10.61 11.28 0.44
C SER A 99 11.76 10.32 0.71
N SER A 100 11.65 9.13 0.16
CA SER A 100 12.70 8.12 0.13
C SER A 100 12.71 7.45 -1.26
N THR A 101 13.88 7.30 -1.84
CA THR A 101 14.02 6.94 -3.27
C THR A 101 14.97 5.77 -3.49
N GLY A 102 14.85 5.13 -4.65
CA GLY A 102 15.81 4.13 -5.11
C GLY A 102 15.68 2.76 -4.43
N HIS A 103 14.49 2.38 -3.96
CA HIS A 103 14.26 1.09 -3.32
C HIS A 103 14.08 -0.02 -4.35
N THR A 104 15.16 -0.68 -4.71
CA THR A 104 15.13 -1.82 -5.64
C THR A 104 14.60 -3.07 -4.94
N MET A 105 13.70 -3.80 -5.60
CA MET A 105 13.16 -5.08 -5.18
C MET A 105 13.21 -6.11 -6.31
N GLU A 106 13.48 -7.35 -5.92
CA GLU A 106 13.38 -8.51 -6.80
C GLU A 106 12.04 -9.21 -6.60
N GLY A 107 11.72 -10.16 -7.46
CA GLY A 107 10.44 -10.86 -7.43
C GLY A 107 10.02 -11.32 -6.02
N TRP A 108 8.81 -10.95 -5.62
CA TRP A 108 8.24 -11.16 -4.29
C TRP A 108 9.06 -10.52 -3.15
N GLY A 109 9.90 -9.54 -3.45
CA GLY A 109 10.55 -8.68 -2.45
C GLY A 109 9.57 -7.70 -1.84
N ILE A 110 9.76 -7.38 -0.56
CA ILE A 110 8.89 -6.49 0.23
C ILE A 110 9.70 -5.31 0.73
N ARG A 111 9.07 -4.12 0.75
CA ARG A 111 9.52 -2.94 1.51
C ARG A 111 8.38 -2.41 2.36
N SER A 112 8.69 -2.06 3.59
CA SER A 112 7.77 -1.38 4.50
C SER A 112 8.33 -0.01 4.86
N PHE A 113 7.45 0.99 4.95
CA PHE A 113 7.77 2.36 5.37
C PHE A 113 6.82 2.73 6.50
N GLN A 114 7.34 3.28 7.58
CA GLN A 114 6.55 3.58 8.77
C GLN A 114 6.41 5.09 8.96
N PHE A 115 5.20 5.52 9.24
CA PHE A 115 4.84 6.91 9.50
C PHE A 115 4.13 7.05 10.83
N THR A 116 4.61 7.98 11.65
CA THR A 116 3.98 8.35 12.93
C THR A 116 3.79 9.86 13.00
N PRO A 117 2.81 10.37 13.75
CA PRO A 117 2.55 11.82 13.83
C PRO A 117 3.69 12.65 14.42
N GLY A 118 4.56 12.06 15.25
CA GLY A 118 5.72 12.73 15.84
C GLY A 118 5.38 13.93 16.70
N GLY A 119 4.20 13.95 17.35
CA GLY A 119 3.75 15.07 18.18
C GLY A 119 3.24 16.27 17.39
N SER A 120 3.12 16.18 16.07
CA SER A 120 2.53 17.21 15.22
C SER A 120 1.00 17.29 15.40
N SER A 121 0.40 18.45 15.11
CA SER A 121 -1.07 18.59 15.12
C SER A 121 -1.73 17.63 14.14
N PRO A 122 -2.93 17.10 14.44
CA PRO A 122 -3.61 16.19 13.52
C PRO A 122 -3.81 16.81 12.13
N ALA A 123 -3.53 16.03 11.10
CA ALA A 123 -3.80 16.41 9.70
C ALA A 123 -3.79 15.16 8.83
N PRO A 124 -4.58 15.08 7.74
CA PRO A 124 -4.54 13.95 6.84
C PRO A 124 -3.11 13.69 6.33
N LEU A 125 -2.75 12.41 6.19
CA LEU A 125 -1.50 11.97 5.58
C LEU A 125 -1.80 11.51 4.16
N THR A 126 -1.10 12.07 3.19
CA THR A 126 -1.11 11.59 1.82
C THR A 126 0.21 10.90 1.50
N LEU A 127 0.12 9.82 0.72
CA LEU A 127 1.28 9.07 0.24
C LEU A 127 1.19 8.94 -1.28
N ARG A 128 2.35 8.93 -1.92
CA ARG A 128 2.50 8.61 -3.32
C ARG A 128 3.66 7.65 -3.47
N VAL A 129 3.43 6.56 -4.18
CA VAL A 129 4.45 5.59 -4.56
C VAL A 129 4.57 5.62 -6.07
N THR A 130 5.78 5.78 -6.57
CA THR A 130 6.08 5.68 -8.01
C THR A 130 7.01 4.52 -8.26
N SER A 131 6.83 3.83 -9.37
CA SER A 131 7.66 2.71 -9.77
C SER A 131 8.17 2.85 -11.19
N ASP A 132 9.30 2.21 -11.49
CA ASP A 132 9.88 2.18 -12.83
C ASP A 132 9.27 1.10 -13.73
N VAL A 133 8.54 0.14 -13.14
CA VAL A 133 7.87 -0.97 -13.84
C VAL A 133 6.47 -1.23 -13.26
N SER A 134 5.61 -1.90 -14.04
CA SER A 134 4.18 -2.08 -13.72
C SER A 134 3.86 -3.21 -12.72
N ASN A 135 4.86 -3.96 -12.25
CA ASN A 135 4.61 -5.16 -11.45
C ASN A 135 4.68 -4.92 -9.93
N PHE A 136 4.37 -3.70 -9.51
CA PHE A 136 4.27 -3.40 -8.10
C PHE A 136 2.81 -3.43 -7.62
N ASP A 137 2.66 -3.79 -6.36
CA ASP A 137 1.41 -3.80 -5.65
C ASP A 137 1.66 -3.41 -4.19
N GLY A 138 0.66 -3.02 -3.45
CA GLY A 138 0.89 -2.57 -2.09
C GLY A 138 -0.38 -2.33 -1.27
N VAL A 139 -0.16 -2.07 0.01
CA VAL A 139 -1.23 -1.72 0.95
C VAL A 139 -0.76 -0.64 1.92
N LEU A 140 -1.70 0.16 2.40
CA LEU A 140 -1.56 0.96 3.62
C LEU A 140 -2.20 0.21 4.78
N VAL A 141 -1.44 0.02 5.84
CA VAL A 141 -1.92 -0.58 7.08
C VAL A 141 -1.81 0.47 8.17
N TYR A 142 -2.91 0.76 8.84
CA TYR A 142 -2.94 1.83 9.82
C TYR A 142 -3.71 1.43 11.07
N LYS A 143 -3.20 1.90 12.21
CA LYS A 143 -3.69 1.56 13.54
C LYS A 143 -4.62 2.63 14.08
N SER A 144 -5.81 2.20 14.48
CA SER A 144 -6.78 3.07 15.15
C SER A 144 -6.35 3.40 16.59
N THR A 145 -6.42 4.66 16.97
CA THR A 145 -6.14 5.10 18.35
C THR A 145 -7.27 4.76 19.32
N ALA A 146 -8.49 4.52 18.81
CA ALA A 146 -9.66 4.31 19.64
C ALA A 146 -9.72 2.90 20.24
N ASP A 147 -9.35 1.89 19.46
CA ASP A 147 -9.48 0.48 19.82
C ASP A 147 -8.20 -0.34 19.59
N GLY A 148 -7.16 0.30 19.02
CA GLY A 148 -5.89 -0.35 18.70
C GLY A 148 -5.96 -1.33 17.52
N LEU A 149 -7.09 -1.38 16.81
CA LEU A 149 -7.27 -2.27 15.69
C LEU A 149 -6.57 -1.74 14.42
N TRP A 150 -6.13 -2.68 13.59
CA TRP A 150 -5.52 -2.38 12.31
C TRP A 150 -6.55 -2.41 11.18
N SER A 151 -6.44 -1.44 10.29
CA SER A 151 -7.21 -1.37 9.04
C SER A 151 -6.26 -1.44 7.87
N VAL A 152 -6.75 -1.96 6.75
CA VAL A 152 -5.98 -2.14 5.50
C VAL A 152 -6.71 -1.41 4.39
N GLN A 153 -5.95 -0.69 3.59
CA GLN A 153 -6.38 -0.01 2.37
C GLN A 153 -5.43 -0.41 1.24
N ASP A 154 -5.97 -0.84 0.11
CA ASP A 154 -5.16 -1.17 -1.06
C ASP A 154 -4.49 0.09 -1.65
N LEU A 155 -3.30 -0.10 -2.18
CA LEU A 155 -2.57 0.87 -2.99
C LEU A 155 -2.65 0.43 -4.45
N ASP A 156 -3.63 0.93 -5.16
CA ASP A 156 -3.87 0.57 -6.56
C ASP A 156 -2.87 1.29 -7.47
N PHE A 157 -1.99 0.54 -8.11
CA PHE A 157 -1.02 1.08 -9.05
C PHE A 157 -1.66 1.29 -10.42
N THR A 158 -1.79 2.55 -10.83
CA THR A 158 -2.22 2.96 -12.17
C THR A 158 -1.09 3.73 -12.84
N ASN A 159 -0.66 3.29 -14.03
CA ASN A 159 0.47 3.90 -14.74
C ASN A 159 1.74 4.03 -13.87
N ASN A 160 2.06 3.00 -13.09
CA ASN A 160 3.22 2.96 -12.19
C ASN A 160 3.15 3.95 -11.01
N VAL A 161 2.01 4.46 -10.69
CA VAL A 161 1.78 5.35 -9.56
C VAL A 161 0.64 4.81 -8.70
N ALA A 162 0.82 4.81 -7.39
CA ALA A 162 -0.24 4.59 -6.42
C ALA A 162 -0.28 5.74 -5.43
N THR A 163 -1.48 6.11 -5.00
CA THR A 163 -1.67 7.13 -3.96
C THR A 163 -2.51 6.58 -2.81
N GLY A 164 -2.32 7.14 -1.65
CA GLY A 164 -3.07 6.79 -0.46
C GLY A 164 -3.37 8.00 0.41
N LEU A 165 -4.50 7.97 1.11
CA LEU A 165 -4.95 9.04 1.99
C LEU A 165 -5.45 8.48 3.32
N ILE A 166 -4.83 8.90 4.41
CA ILE A 166 -5.25 8.58 5.79
C ILE A 166 -5.82 9.84 6.44
N GLN A 167 -7.12 9.95 6.51
CA GLN A 167 -7.83 11.14 6.98
C GLN A 167 -7.58 11.47 8.46
N GLY A 168 -7.45 10.49 9.31
CA GLY A 168 -7.37 10.65 10.75
C GLY A 168 -5.96 10.67 11.33
N PHE A 169 -4.92 10.89 10.54
CA PHE A 169 -3.54 10.80 10.98
C PHE A 169 -3.18 11.83 12.06
N GLY A 170 -2.72 11.34 13.20
CA GLY A 170 -2.41 12.13 14.40
C GLY A 170 -3.60 12.37 15.34
N ASN A 171 -4.78 11.82 15.03
CA ASN A 171 -5.97 11.86 15.88
C ASN A 171 -6.63 10.48 16.00
N LEU A 172 -7.12 9.96 14.88
CA LEU A 172 -7.75 8.63 14.81
C LEU A 172 -6.77 7.51 14.47
N THR A 173 -5.59 7.88 13.99
CA THR A 173 -4.53 6.98 13.55
C THR A 173 -3.18 7.52 14.00
N ASP A 174 -2.40 6.71 14.71
CA ASP A 174 -1.08 7.07 15.26
C ASP A 174 0.10 6.32 14.61
N GLU A 175 -0.20 5.31 13.83
CA GLU A 175 0.80 4.50 13.13
C GLU A 175 0.26 4.06 11.77
N VAL A 176 1.07 4.28 10.72
CA VAL A 176 0.76 3.88 9.34
C VAL A 176 1.97 3.17 8.77
N HIS A 177 1.75 2.03 8.11
CA HIS A 177 2.75 1.34 7.30
C HIS A 177 2.32 1.35 5.84
N ALA A 178 3.16 1.82 4.95
CA ALA A 178 3.06 1.54 3.53
C ALA A 178 3.89 0.29 3.25
N ILE A 179 3.23 -0.78 2.82
CA ILE A 179 3.87 -2.06 2.50
C ILE A 179 3.75 -2.25 1.00
N VAL A 180 4.87 -2.29 0.32
CA VAL A 180 4.93 -2.42 -1.14
C VAL A 180 5.74 -3.66 -1.49
N TRP A 181 5.31 -4.40 -2.50
CA TRP A 181 6.03 -5.57 -2.99
C TRP A 181 6.07 -5.62 -4.51
N TYR A 182 7.08 -6.32 -5.03
CA TYR A 182 7.19 -6.60 -6.44
C TYR A 182 6.44 -7.90 -6.75
N ALA A 183 5.29 -7.81 -7.41
CA ALA A 183 4.48 -8.96 -7.80
C ALA A 183 5.09 -9.65 -9.02
N SER A 184 5.87 -10.69 -8.79
CA SER A 184 6.42 -11.53 -9.85
C SER A 184 5.36 -12.49 -10.41
N ALA A 185 5.57 -12.95 -11.64
CA ALA A 185 4.75 -14.03 -12.18
C ALA A 185 4.84 -15.26 -11.28
N ILE A 186 3.69 -15.86 -10.99
CA ILE A 186 3.65 -17.20 -10.40
C ILE A 186 3.92 -18.20 -11.51
N GLY A 187 5.10 -18.77 -11.49
CA GLY A 187 5.50 -19.86 -12.41
C GLY A 187 5.93 -21.06 -11.62
N ASP A 188 5.94 -22.19 -12.29
CA ASP A 188 6.56 -23.41 -11.81
C ASP A 188 8.07 -23.25 -12.01
N CYS A 189 8.71 -22.48 -11.13
CA CYS A 189 10.13 -22.21 -11.17
C CYS A 189 10.86 -23.10 -10.18
N ASP A 190 11.60 -24.07 -10.67
CA ASP A 190 12.67 -24.63 -9.86
C ASP A 190 13.92 -23.72 -9.91
N TYR A 191 14.81 -23.87 -8.94
CA TYR A 191 16.02 -23.06 -8.81
C TYR A 191 16.92 -23.11 -10.07
N THR A 192 16.74 -24.11 -10.92
CA THR A 192 17.55 -24.34 -12.13
C THR A 192 16.91 -23.71 -13.37
N SER A 193 15.60 -23.56 -13.42
CA SER A 193 14.86 -23.09 -14.60
C SER A 193 14.61 -21.57 -14.63
N CYS A 194 14.64 -20.88 -13.49
CA CYS A 194 14.40 -19.43 -13.44
C CYS A 194 15.63 -18.57 -13.75
N GLY A 195 16.82 -19.20 -13.85
CA GLY A 195 18.08 -18.48 -14.08
C GLY A 195 18.50 -17.59 -12.88
N PRO A 196 19.70 -16.99 -12.95
CA PRO A 196 20.27 -16.22 -11.84
C PRO A 196 19.74 -14.78 -11.71
N SER A 197 18.85 -14.31 -12.59
CA SER A 197 18.34 -12.94 -12.55
C SER A 197 16.81 -12.96 -12.43
N TYR A 198 16.34 -12.62 -11.26
CA TYR A 198 14.92 -12.30 -11.06
C TYR A 198 14.62 -10.92 -11.67
N PRO A 199 13.42 -10.72 -12.24
CA PRO A 199 12.98 -9.37 -12.61
C PRO A 199 13.08 -8.45 -11.40
N GLN A 200 13.61 -7.26 -11.63
CA GLN A 200 13.77 -6.23 -10.60
C GLN A 200 12.98 -5.00 -10.98
N GLY A 201 12.57 -4.25 -9.99
CA GLY A 201 11.99 -2.95 -10.15
C GLY A 201 12.36 -2.05 -8.98
N THR A 202 12.24 -0.76 -9.18
CA THR A 202 12.57 0.26 -8.19
C THR A 202 11.35 1.11 -7.89
N ILE A 203 11.16 1.46 -6.62
CA ILE A 203 10.14 2.41 -6.19
C ILE A 203 10.77 3.61 -5.50
N ASP A 204 10.07 4.72 -5.63
CA ASP A 204 10.22 5.93 -4.81
C ASP A 204 8.93 6.14 -4.03
N ILE A 205 9.03 6.64 -2.81
CA ILE A 205 7.88 6.96 -1.98
C ILE A 205 7.98 8.37 -1.44
N GLU A 206 6.86 9.07 -1.48
CA GLU A 206 6.71 10.41 -0.95
C GLU A 206 5.53 10.44 0.02
N ALA A 207 5.65 11.23 1.07
CA ALA A 207 4.59 11.41 2.05
C ALA A 207 4.50 12.86 2.49
N ALA A 208 3.28 13.36 2.64
CA ALA A 208 3.03 14.72 3.11
C ALA A 208 1.80 14.78 3.99
N ARG A 209 1.78 15.74 4.93
CA ARG A 209 0.59 16.06 5.71
C ARG A 209 -0.13 17.23 5.07
N ILE A 210 -1.44 17.10 4.93
CA ILE A 210 -2.29 18.18 4.44
C ILE A 210 -2.58 19.13 5.61
N THR A 211 -1.70 20.11 5.83
CA THR A 211 -1.81 21.08 6.92
C THR A 211 -2.57 22.34 6.52
N SER A 212 -2.78 22.53 5.22
CA SER A 212 -3.55 23.65 4.67
C SER A 212 -4.54 23.11 3.65
N PRO A 213 -5.76 23.64 3.59
CA PRO A 213 -6.67 23.30 2.52
C PRO A 213 -6.06 23.66 1.17
N ALA A 214 -6.41 22.93 0.13
CA ALA A 214 -6.04 23.31 -1.22
C ALA A 214 -6.56 24.73 -1.51
N THR A 215 -5.69 25.59 -2.03
CA THR A 215 -6.09 26.94 -2.42
C THR A 215 -6.28 26.96 -3.93
N MET A 216 -7.48 27.25 -4.37
CA MET A 216 -7.77 27.47 -5.78
C MET A 216 -7.59 28.97 -6.08
N ILE A 217 -6.70 29.28 -7.01
CA ILE A 217 -6.48 30.64 -7.49
C ILE A 217 -7.07 30.76 -8.88
N LEU A 218 -8.09 31.61 -9.02
CA LEU A 218 -8.64 31.95 -10.32
C LEU A 218 -7.66 32.90 -11.04
N ASN A 219 -7.04 32.44 -12.11
CA ASN A 219 -6.05 33.20 -12.88
C ASN A 219 -6.69 34.10 -13.95
N GLY A 220 -7.93 33.87 -14.29
CA GLY A 220 -8.69 34.66 -15.23
C GLY A 220 -9.93 33.93 -15.75
N THR A 221 -10.86 34.70 -16.25
CA THR A 221 -12.05 34.24 -16.94
C THR A 221 -12.13 34.87 -18.31
N THR A 222 -12.51 34.12 -19.31
CA THR A 222 -12.85 34.63 -20.64
C THR A 222 -14.30 34.26 -20.95
N LEU A 223 -15.03 35.23 -21.52
CA LEU A 223 -16.35 34.98 -22.07
C LEU A 223 -16.24 34.88 -23.57
N SER A 224 -17.04 34.07 -24.20
CA SER A 224 -17.06 33.90 -25.65
C SER A 224 -18.48 33.57 -26.14
N ASP A 225 -18.81 34.16 -27.26
CA ASP A 225 -19.99 33.85 -28.05
C ASP A 225 -19.65 32.62 -28.91
N ARG A 226 -20.20 31.48 -28.60
CA ARG A 226 -19.87 30.20 -29.25
C ARG A 226 -20.77 29.94 -30.47
N ASP A 227 -21.99 30.43 -30.49
CA ASP A 227 -22.95 30.21 -31.56
C ASP A 227 -23.05 31.39 -32.52
N GLY A 228 -22.40 32.52 -32.23
CA GLY A 228 -22.28 33.67 -33.13
C GLY A 228 -23.51 34.58 -33.13
N ASP A 229 -24.35 34.54 -32.10
CA ASP A 229 -25.52 35.37 -31.98
C ASP A 229 -25.29 36.77 -31.41
N GLY A 230 -24.05 37.03 -31.00
CA GLY A 230 -23.61 38.31 -30.41
C GLY A 230 -23.77 38.38 -28.88
N VAL A 231 -24.13 37.27 -28.25
CA VAL A 231 -24.21 37.14 -26.80
C VAL A 231 -23.16 36.12 -26.29
N ASP A 232 -22.38 36.51 -25.30
CA ASP A 232 -21.42 35.58 -24.69
C ASP A 232 -22.17 34.49 -23.91
N ASP A 233 -22.13 33.25 -24.37
CA ASP A 233 -22.81 32.10 -23.81
C ASP A 233 -21.86 31.07 -23.19
N THR A 234 -20.55 31.25 -23.34
CA THR A 234 -19.53 30.33 -22.82
C THR A 234 -18.55 31.09 -21.94
N ALA A 235 -18.37 30.60 -20.72
CA ALA A 235 -17.37 31.08 -19.79
C ALA A 235 -16.24 30.05 -19.63
N GLN A 236 -15.00 30.46 -19.84
CA GLN A 236 -13.81 29.67 -19.54
C GLN A 236 -13.09 30.27 -18.35
N ALA A 237 -12.86 29.46 -17.31
CA ALA A 237 -12.08 29.85 -16.16
C ALA A 237 -10.72 29.13 -16.16
N ASN A 238 -9.65 29.91 -16.01
CA ASN A 238 -8.32 29.37 -15.78
C ASN A 238 -7.98 29.45 -14.30
N TYR A 239 -7.62 28.36 -13.69
CA TYR A 239 -7.29 28.30 -12.28
C TYR A 239 -6.02 27.49 -12.02
N SER A 240 -5.36 27.78 -10.90
CA SER A 240 -4.26 26.99 -10.35
C SER A 240 -4.66 26.49 -8.97
N ILE A 241 -4.29 25.25 -8.67
CA ILE A 241 -4.50 24.66 -7.35
C ILE A 241 -3.15 24.54 -6.68
N LEU A 242 -3.04 25.15 -5.50
CA LEU A 242 -1.88 25.03 -4.62
C LEU A 242 -2.25 24.12 -3.47
N SER A 243 -1.54 23.01 -3.36
CA SER A 243 -1.70 22.05 -2.26
C SER A 243 -0.36 21.39 -1.95
N ASN A 244 -0.19 20.97 -0.71
CA ASN A 244 0.91 20.08 -0.30
C ASN A 244 0.53 18.60 -0.32
N ALA A 245 -0.62 18.26 -0.90
CA ALA A 245 -1.11 16.90 -1.07
C ALA A 245 -0.83 16.39 -2.49
N PHE A 246 -0.72 15.07 -2.62
CA PHE A 246 -0.68 14.39 -3.90
C PHE A 246 -2.11 13.99 -4.26
N PHE A 247 -2.61 14.46 -5.41
CA PHE A 247 -3.94 14.14 -5.92
C PHE A 247 -3.82 13.36 -7.24
N GLU A 248 -4.61 12.31 -7.39
CA GLU A 248 -4.83 11.66 -8.68
C GLU A 248 -6.02 12.26 -9.41
N ASP A 249 -7.10 12.48 -8.68
CA ASP A 249 -8.31 13.11 -9.18
C ASP A 249 -8.72 14.28 -8.29
N LEU A 250 -9.17 15.36 -8.90
CA LEU A 250 -9.69 16.52 -8.21
C LEU A 250 -11.08 16.83 -8.74
N ASP A 251 -12.08 16.65 -7.92
CA ASP A 251 -13.43 17.13 -8.20
C ASP A 251 -13.52 18.64 -7.95
N VAL A 252 -13.81 19.38 -9.01
CA VAL A 252 -14.01 20.84 -8.95
C VAL A 252 -15.46 21.15 -9.20
N GLU A 253 -16.15 21.67 -8.18
CA GLU A 253 -17.50 22.21 -8.32
C GLU A 253 -17.43 23.73 -8.53
N ILE A 254 -17.93 24.20 -9.68
CA ILE A 254 -18.06 25.64 -9.96
C ILE A 254 -19.51 26.03 -9.79
N VAL A 255 -19.79 26.83 -8.76
CA VAL A 255 -21.11 27.39 -8.51
C VAL A 255 -21.15 28.83 -8.99
N VAL A 256 -21.89 29.09 -10.06
CA VAL A 256 -22.19 30.44 -10.54
C VAL A 256 -23.44 30.93 -9.82
N ARG A 257 -23.35 32.07 -9.13
CA ARG A 257 -24.50 32.71 -8.46
C ARG A 257 -24.78 34.05 -9.09
N ASP A 258 -26.00 34.26 -9.46
CA ASP A 258 -26.47 35.59 -9.82
C ASP A 258 -26.43 36.49 -8.59
N SER A 259 -25.96 37.72 -8.75
CA SER A 259 -25.83 38.74 -7.72
C SER A 259 -27.02 39.71 -7.72
#